data_4e94c78d7601bd693808f3d532e6d39e
#
_entry.id   4e94c78d7601bd693808f3d532e6d39e
#
_cell.length_a   1.000
_cell.length_b   1.000
_cell.length_c   1.000
_cell.angle_alpha   90.00
_cell.angle_beta   90.00
_cell.angle_gamma   90.00
#
_symmetry.space_group_name_H-M   'P 1'
#
loop_
_entity.id
_entity.type
_entity.pdbx_description
1 polymer ?
#
loop_
_entity_poly.entity_id
_entity_poly.type
_entity_poly.pdbx_seq_one_letter_code
_entity_poly.pdbx_strand_id
1 'polypeptide(L)'
;MYCLEIEQEVIKAFRKLGKKDKKQLEAVNKKIQQILEDPLQFKPLKRPLEGLRRVHVGSFVLIYEVFENPKIVRVLKYKHHDEAYL
;
A
#
# COMPACT_ATOMS: atom_id res chain seq x y z
N MET A 1 3.95 -6.01 -16.37
CA MET A 1 3.34 -6.07 -15.03
C MET A 1 4.38 -5.68 -13.98
N TYR A 2 3.97 -5.01 -12.93
CA TYR A 2 4.88 -4.61 -11.86
C TYR A 2 5.09 -5.76 -10.88
N CYS A 3 6.31 -5.87 -10.35
CA CYS A 3 6.60 -6.80 -9.26
C CYS A 3 6.26 -6.14 -7.92
N LEU A 4 5.81 -6.93 -6.97
CA LEU A 4 5.42 -6.45 -5.65
C LEU A 4 6.53 -6.68 -4.64
N GLU A 5 6.89 -5.63 -3.90
CA GLU A 5 7.73 -5.71 -2.71
C GLU A 5 6.98 -5.11 -1.53
N ILE A 6 7.12 -5.70 -0.36
CA ILE A 6 6.43 -5.24 0.84
C ILE A 6 7.45 -5.16 1.97
N GLU A 7 7.50 -4.00 2.64
CA GLU A 7 8.39 -3.82 3.78
C GLU A 7 8.05 -4.78 4.91
N GLN A 8 9.07 -5.19 5.68
CA GLN A 8 8.90 -6.17 6.75
C GLN A 8 7.82 -5.80 7.76
N GLU A 9 7.77 -4.53 8.14
CA GLU A 9 6.75 -4.06 9.09
C GLU A 9 5.34 -4.25 8.56
N VAL A 10 5.17 -4.06 7.26
CA VAL A 10 3.87 -4.21 6.61
C VAL A 10 3.50 -5.69 6.51
N ILE A 11 4.48 -6.55 6.20
CA ILE A 11 4.26 -8.00 6.18
C ILE A 11 3.77 -8.47 7.55
N LYS A 12 4.40 -7.99 8.62
CA LYS A 12 4.00 -8.33 9.99
C LYS A 12 2.57 -7.86 10.28
N ALA A 13 2.24 -6.65 9.85
CA ALA A 13 0.89 -6.12 10.01
C ALA A 13 -0.14 -6.97 9.27
N PHE A 14 0.17 -7.40 8.06
CA PHE A 14 -0.75 -8.24 7.28
C PHE A 14 -0.93 -9.63 7.90
N ARG A 15 0.11 -10.19 8.49
CA ARG A 15 -0.01 -11.47 9.20
C ARG A 15 -0.96 -11.36 10.39
N LYS A 16 -0.84 -10.29 11.17
CA LYS A 16 -1.75 -10.03 12.29
C LYS A 16 -3.17 -9.82 11.79
N LEU A 17 -3.31 -9.08 10.70
CA LEU A 17 -4.60 -8.80 10.11
C LEU A 17 -5.31 -10.08 9.68
N GLY A 18 -4.59 -11.01 9.10
CA GLY A 18 -5.15 -12.28 8.67
C GLY A 18 -5.74 -13.11 9.81
N LYS A 19 -5.27 -12.89 11.03
CA LYS A 19 -5.80 -13.55 12.22
C LYS A 19 -6.98 -12.80 12.83
N LYS A 20 -6.99 -11.48 12.72
CA LYS A 20 -7.98 -10.62 13.40
C LYS A 20 -9.15 -10.23 12.51
N ASP A 21 -8.88 -9.96 11.25
CA ASP A 21 -9.89 -9.40 10.35
C ASP A 21 -9.62 -9.84 8.90
N LYS A 22 -10.12 -11.02 8.59
CA LYS A 22 -9.93 -11.60 7.25
C LYS A 22 -10.57 -10.78 6.15
N LYS A 23 -11.70 -10.13 6.43
CA LYS A 23 -12.37 -9.28 5.43
C LYS A 23 -11.51 -8.09 5.06
N GLN A 24 -10.87 -7.47 6.05
CA GLN A 24 -9.98 -6.35 5.80
C GLN A 24 -8.77 -6.82 4.99
N LEU A 25 -8.21 -7.97 5.31
CA LEU A 25 -7.08 -8.50 4.54
C LEU A 25 -7.47 -8.78 3.09
N GLU A 26 -8.66 -9.31 2.85
CA GLU A 26 -9.15 -9.53 1.48
C GLU A 26 -9.27 -8.20 0.73
N ALA A 27 -9.78 -7.16 1.40
CA ALA A 27 -9.88 -5.82 0.79
C ALA A 27 -8.50 -5.27 0.46
N VAL A 28 -7.52 -5.46 1.35
CA VAL A 28 -6.12 -5.07 1.12
C VAL A 28 -5.56 -5.79 -0.11
N ASN A 29 -5.77 -7.10 -0.20
CA ASN A 29 -5.26 -7.89 -1.32
C ASN A 29 -5.86 -7.43 -2.65
N LYS A 30 -7.17 -7.15 -2.68
CA LYS A 30 -7.82 -6.63 -3.89
C LYS A 30 -7.23 -5.28 -4.29
N LYS A 31 -6.99 -4.43 -3.32
CA LYS A 31 -6.42 -3.12 -3.59
C LYS A 31 -5.00 -3.23 -4.13
N ILE A 32 -4.20 -4.14 -3.57
CA ILE A 32 -2.85 -4.39 -4.06
C ILE A 32 -2.89 -4.87 -5.51
N GLN A 33 -3.84 -5.74 -5.88
CA GLN A 33 -3.98 -6.18 -7.27
C GLN A 33 -4.29 -5.00 -8.19
N GLN A 34 -5.17 -4.09 -7.77
CA GLN A 34 -5.46 -2.89 -8.54
C GLN A 34 -4.24 -2.01 -8.71
N ILE A 35 -3.44 -1.87 -7.64
CA ILE A 35 -2.20 -1.10 -7.70
C ILE A 35 -1.23 -1.71 -8.72
N LEU A 36 -1.08 -3.02 -8.72
CA LEU A 36 -0.16 -3.69 -9.64
C LEU A 36 -0.60 -3.56 -11.10
N GLU A 37 -1.90 -3.47 -11.36
CA GLU A 37 -2.41 -3.28 -12.72
C GLU A 37 -2.09 -1.88 -13.26
N ASP A 38 -2.22 -0.86 -12.42
CA ASP A 38 -1.95 0.52 -12.80
C ASP A 38 -1.58 1.33 -11.56
N PRO A 39 -0.30 1.29 -11.15
CA PRO A 39 0.12 1.95 -9.91
C PRO A 39 0.07 3.47 -9.96
N LEU A 40 -0.01 4.05 -11.16
CA LEU A 40 -0.03 5.50 -11.31
C LEU A 40 -1.45 6.09 -11.25
N GLN A 41 -2.48 5.25 -11.16
CA GLN A 41 -3.86 5.73 -11.10
C GLN A 41 -4.25 6.36 -9.77
N PHE A 42 -3.51 6.03 -8.69
CA PHE A 42 -3.83 6.53 -7.36
C PHE A 42 -3.11 7.83 -7.07
N LYS A 43 -3.63 8.56 -6.09
CA LYS A 43 -3.21 9.94 -5.84
C LYS A 43 -1.79 10.02 -5.28
N PRO A 44 -0.90 10.82 -5.89
CA PRO A 44 0.42 11.07 -5.32
C PRO A 44 0.32 11.95 -4.08
N LEU A 45 1.27 11.79 -3.17
CA LEU A 45 1.37 12.66 -2.00
C LEU A 45 2.07 13.96 -2.37
N LYS A 46 1.75 15.01 -1.62
CA LYS A 46 2.36 16.32 -1.81
C LYS A 46 3.71 16.37 -1.14
N ARG A 47 4.51 17.39 -1.48
CA ARG A 47 5.82 17.63 -0.85
C ARG A 47 5.71 17.60 0.67
N PRO A 48 6.72 17.06 1.38
CA PRO A 48 7.97 16.50 0.85
C PRO A 48 7.87 15.02 0.47
N LEU A 49 6.65 14.47 0.40
CA LEU A 49 6.43 13.04 0.16
C LEU A 49 6.12 12.73 -1.31
N GLU A 50 6.46 13.63 -2.21
CA GLU A 50 6.29 13.38 -3.64
C GLU A 50 7.10 12.15 -4.08
N GLY A 51 6.55 11.38 -4.98
CA GLY A 51 7.12 10.09 -5.34
C GLY A 51 6.46 8.94 -4.61
N LEU A 52 5.73 9.23 -3.54
CA LEU A 52 4.91 8.24 -2.85
C LEU A 52 3.46 8.41 -3.28
N ARG A 53 2.70 7.32 -3.21
CA ARG A 53 1.27 7.32 -3.50
C ARG A 53 0.53 6.67 -2.36
N ARG A 54 -0.74 7.00 -2.24
CA ARG A 54 -1.59 6.46 -1.20
C ARG A 54 -2.89 5.94 -1.76
N VAL A 55 -3.46 4.98 -1.06
CA VAL A 55 -4.79 4.49 -1.36
C VAL A 55 -5.46 4.04 -0.08
N HIS A 56 -6.75 4.38 0.06
CA HIS A 56 -7.52 3.98 1.23
C HIS A 56 -8.05 2.56 1.07
N VAL A 57 -8.01 1.81 2.17
CA VAL A 57 -8.62 0.48 2.27
C VAL A 57 -9.38 0.45 3.59
N GLY A 58 -10.68 0.73 3.54
CA GLY A 58 -11.47 0.94 4.75
C GLY A 58 -10.94 2.13 5.54
N SER A 59 -10.71 1.95 6.83
CA SER A 59 -10.16 3.02 7.69
C SER A 59 -8.64 3.09 7.66
N PHE A 60 -8.00 2.32 6.81
CA PHE A 60 -6.54 2.27 6.70
C PHE A 60 -6.07 2.83 5.38
N VAL A 61 -4.78 3.11 5.33
CA VAL A 61 -4.13 3.67 4.15
C VAL A 61 -2.90 2.82 3.83
N LEU A 62 -2.76 2.47 2.55
CA LEU A 62 -1.52 1.90 2.02
C LEU A 62 -0.73 3.04 1.40
N ILE A 63 0.55 3.11 1.75
CA ILE A 63 1.49 4.05 1.13
C ILE A 63 2.53 3.23 0.39
N TYR A 64 2.75 3.56 -0.85
CA TYR A 64 3.67 2.80 -1.70
C TYR A 64 4.43 3.73 -2.63
N GLU A 65 5.52 3.21 -3.19
CA GLU A 65 6.29 3.90 -4.22
C GLU A 65 6.38 3.01 -5.46
N VAL A 66 6.61 3.66 -6.60
CA VAL A 66 6.65 2.99 -7.89
C VAL A 66 8.00 3.23 -8.54
N PHE A 67 8.63 2.15 -8.98
CA PHE A 67 9.84 2.19 -9.78
C PHE A 67 9.51 1.73 -11.19
N GLU A 68 10.10 2.37 -12.18
CA GLU A 68 9.81 2.05 -13.58
C GLU A 68 10.87 1.18 -14.24
N ASN A 69 12.09 1.13 -13.69
CA ASN A 69 13.17 0.37 -14.28
C ASN A 69 14.09 -0.19 -13.21
N PRO A 70 13.84 -1.42 -12.73
CA PRO A 70 12.75 -2.33 -13.12
C PRO A 70 11.40 -1.89 -12.59
N LYS A 71 10.33 -2.44 -13.13
CA LYS A 71 8.97 -2.11 -12.71
C LYS A 71 8.64 -2.78 -11.39
N ILE A 72 8.64 -2.00 -10.32
CA ILE A 72 8.41 -2.47 -8.96
C ILE A 72 7.42 -1.53 -8.26
N VAL A 73 6.48 -2.12 -7.53
CA VAL A 73 5.65 -1.41 -6.55
C VAL A 73 6.10 -1.89 -5.18
N ARG A 74 6.55 -0.94 -4.35
CA ARG A 74 6.98 -1.25 -2.99
C ARG A 74 6.02 -0.65 -1.99
N VAL A 75 5.35 -1.50 -1.22
CA VAL A 75 4.44 -1.05 -0.16
C VAL A 75 5.28 -0.73 1.08
N LEU A 76 5.20 0.53 1.50
CA LEU A 76 6.05 1.07 2.58
C LEU A 76 5.34 1.11 3.92
N LYS A 77 4.03 1.39 3.92
CA LYS A 77 3.28 1.55 5.17
C LYS A 77 1.85 1.06 5.00
N TYR A 78 1.31 0.54 6.09
CA TYR A 78 -0.10 0.24 6.24
C TYR A 78 -0.51 0.74 7.61
N LYS A 79 -1.23 1.85 7.66
CA LYS A 79 -1.56 2.56 8.90
C LYS A 79 -3.01 2.98 8.90
N HIS A 80 -3.58 3.11 10.10
CA HIS A 80 -4.88 3.76 10.25
C HIS A 80 -4.78 5.18 9.69
N HIS A 81 -5.84 5.67 9.05
CA HIS A 81 -5.78 6.96 8.37
C HIS A 81 -5.39 8.13 9.27
N ASP A 82 -5.65 8.03 10.58
CA ASP A 82 -5.26 9.05 11.54
C ASP A 82 -3.75 9.12 11.77
N GLU A 83 -3.02 8.05 11.44
CA GLU A 83 -1.59 7.93 11.67
C GLU A 83 -0.76 8.05 10.38
N ALA A 84 -1.40 7.95 9.22
CA ALA A 84 -0.69 7.77 7.95
C ALA A 84 0.16 8.97 7.53
N TYR A 85 -0.10 10.14 8.09
CA TYR A 85 0.55 11.38 7.70
C TYR A 85 1.44 11.98 8.77
N LEU A 86 1.73 11.22 9.78
CA LEU A 86 2.58 11.69 10.89
C LEU A 86 4.06 11.46 10.64
#